data_997b171c1904c48839038086b5c5b0f3
#
_entry.id   997b171c1904c48839038086b5c5b0f3
#
_cell.length_a   1.000
_cell.length_b   1.000
_cell.length_c   1.000
_cell.angle_alpha   90.00
_cell.angle_beta   90.00
_cell.angle_gamma   90.00
#
_symmetry.space_group_name_H-M   'P 1'
#
loop_
_entity.id
_entity.type
_entity.pdbx_description
1 polymer ?
#
loop_
_entity_poly.entity_id
_entity_poly.type
_entity_poly.pdbx_seq_one_letter_code
_entity_poly.pdbx_strand_id
1 'polypeptide(L)'
;LYKKPPEGECIGCEACVSICPTHIDIRKGMQLECINCLECADACSKVQSKFNRPSLINWTSVKAIETRKKVNYLRFRTIAYFIVLVIALIALMIMGSKKEDMLLNINRSSELYQISHTNNGLEISNAYTFLFQNTDSKAHEYYFEASLEGIDNGIEIIRPSKAFTLKAGEQAKKIVVIKATKKLADNDQKDVIFPLHIKAYAKDNDEIVIFRESIFVYPKSTILKGYNESK
;
A
#
# COMPACT_ATOMS: atom_id res chain seq x y z
N LEU A 1 -21.63 42.64 12.39
CA LEU A 1 -22.13 44.04 12.20
C LEU A 1 -21.74 44.49 10.81
N TYR A 2 -22.65 44.28 9.83
CA TYR A 2 -22.48 44.69 8.46
C TYR A 2 -22.68 46.19 8.37
N LYS A 3 -21.59 46.97 8.28
CA LYS A 3 -21.70 48.37 7.90
C LYS A 3 -22.25 48.41 6.51
N LYS A 4 -23.46 48.97 6.31
CA LYS A 4 -24.04 49.29 4.98
C LYS A 4 -22.93 49.85 4.09
N PRO A 5 -22.67 49.27 2.91
CA PRO A 5 -21.84 49.97 1.94
C PRO A 5 -22.53 51.30 1.63
N PRO A 6 -21.78 52.41 1.43
CA PRO A 6 -22.38 53.65 1.03
C PRO A 6 -23.11 53.44 -0.27
N GLU A 7 -24.41 53.66 -0.27
CA GLU A 7 -25.35 53.62 -1.36
C GLU A 7 -25.02 52.52 -2.40
N GLY A 8 -25.46 51.27 -2.07
CA GLY A 8 -25.18 50.14 -2.94
C GLY A 8 -25.87 50.29 -4.26
N GLU A 9 -25.22 49.90 -5.34
CA GLU A 9 -25.72 49.81 -6.68
C GLU A 9 -26.90 48.82 -6.85
N CYS A 10 -27.39 48.29 -5.74
CA CYS A 10 -28.54 47.37 -5.68
C CYS A 10 -29.84 48.14 -5.96
N ILE A 11 -30.56 47.74 -7.00
CA ILE A 11 -31.83 48.32 -7.41
C ILE A 11 -33.06 47.74 -6.70
N GLY A 12 -32.85 46.82 -5.74
CA GLY A 12 -33.93 46.21 -4.97
C GLY A 12 -34.84 45.23 -5.73
N CYS A 13 -34.35 44.63 -6.81
CA CYS A 13 -35.15 43.77 -7.70
C CYS A 13 -35.53 42.40 -7.09
N GLU A 14 -34.97 42.05 -5.95
CA GLU A 14 -35.22 40.80 -5.19
C GLU A 14 -34.94 39.47 -5.94
N ALA A 15 -34.44 39.52 -7.17
CA ALA A 15 -34.18 38.33 -7.98
C ALA A 15 -33.24 37.32 -7.28
N CYS A 16 -32.25 37.82 -6.52
CA CYS A 16 -31.35 37.00 -5.75
C CYS A 16 -32.00 36.32 -4.52
N VAL A 17 -33.07 36.90 -4.00
CA VAL A 17 -33.82 36.32 -2.86
C VAL A 17 -34.79 35.27 -3.35
N SER A 18 -35.53 35.57 -4.44
CA SER A 18 -36.55 34.67 -4.97
C SER A 18 -35.98 33.40 -5.59
N ILE A 19 -34.74 33.42 -6.11
CA ILE A 19 -34.10 32.26 -6.70
C ILE A 19 -33.45 31.32 -5.61
N CYS A 20 -33.29 31.82 -4.41
CA CYS A 20 -32.54 31.08 -3.37
C CYS A 20 -33.30 29.82 -2.91
N PRO A 21 -32.73 28.61 -3.09
CA PRO A 21 -33.41 27.37 -2.72
C PRO A 21 -33.58 27.20 -1.18
N THR A 22 -32.76 27.90 -0.40
CA THR A 22 -32.86 27.92 1.08
C THR A 22 -33.60 29.15 1.62
N HIS A 23 -34.21 29.96 0.72
CA HIS A 23 -35.01 31.14 1.07
C HIS A 23 -34.31 32.20 1.93
N ILE A 24 -32.97 32.35 1.80
CA ILE A 24 -32.23 33.37 2.50
C ILE A 24 -32.22 34.70 1.70
N ASP A 25 -32.14 35.79 2.44
CA ASP A 25 -31.92 37.11 1.87
C ASP A 25 -30.46 37.47 1.88
N ILE A 26 -29.72 37.17 0.79
CA ILE A 26 -28.29 37.44 0.65
C ILE A 26 -27.92 38.93 0.78
N ARG A 27 -28.86 39.83 0.59
CA ARG A 27 -28.65 41.28 0.77
C ARG A 27 -28.30 41.62 2.24
N LYS A 28 -28.73 40.75 3.18
CA LYS A 28 -28.41 40.87 4.61
C LYS A 28 -27.03 40.27 4.95
N GLY A 29 -26.34 39.71 3.99
CA GLY A 29 -25.08 39.01 4.12
C GLY A 29 -25.21 37.49 4.11
N MET A 30 -24.09 36.81 4.27
CA MET A 30 -24.06 35.36 4.32
C MET A 30 -24.73 34.83 5.57
N GLN A 31 -25.58 33.82 5.43
CA GLN A 31 -26.31 33.15 6.52
C GLN A 31 -25.88 31.69 6.61
N LEU A 32 -26.11 31.05 7.75
CA LEU A 32 -25.69 29.67 8.00
C LEU A 32 -26.35 28.64 7.09
N GLU A 33 -27.56 28.95 6.63
CA GLU A 33 -28.36 28.11 5.74
C GLU A 33 -27.88 28.17 4.29
N CYS A 34 -26.88 28.98 3.98
CA CYS A 34 -26.34 29.15 2.63
C CYS A 34 -25.55 27.91 2.19
N ILE A 35 -25.98 27.27 1.14
CA ILE A 35 -25.29 26.10 0.53
C ILE A 35 -24.26 26.49 -0.54
N ASN A 36 -23.98 27.79 -0.73
CA ASN A 36 -23.02 28.30 -1.71
C ASN A 36 -23.29 27.86 -3.17
N CYS A 37 -24.54 27.71 -3.58
CA CYS A 37 -24.92 27.30 -4.94
C CYS A 37 -24.70 28.37 -6.00
N LEU A 38 -24.52 29.67 -5.64
CA LEU A 38 -24.29 30.82 -6.51
C LEU A 38 -25.46 31.22 -7.43
N GLU A 39 -26.62 30.59 -7.34
CA GLU A 39 -27.81 30.97 -8.12
C GLU A 39 -28.16 32.45 -7.95
N CYS A 40 -27.99 32.99 -6.75
CA CYS A 40 -28.18 34.40 -6.49
C CYS A 40 -27.18 35.31 -7.23
N ALA A 41 -25.94 34.83 -7.46
CA ALA A 41 -24.95 35.58 -8.24
C ALA A 41 -25.32 35.63 -9.73
N ASP A 42 -25.81 34.51 -10.26
CA ASP A 42 -26.26 34.42 -11.66
C ASP A 42 -27.53 35.28 -11.89
N ALA A 43 -28.49 35.22 -10.98
CA ALA A 43 -29.66 36.09 -11.04
C ALA A 43 -29.28 37.58 -10.99
N CYS A 44 -28.35 37.95 -10.11
CA CYS A 44 -27.84 39.32 -10.04
C CYS A 44 -27.10 39.73 -11.32
N SER A 45 -26.29 38.83 -11.90
CA SER A 45 -25.59 39.06 -13.17
C SER A 45 -26.55 39.35 -14.30
N LYS A 46 -27.65 38.59 -14.42
CA LYS A 46 -28.70 38.80 -15.46
C LYS A 46 -29.36 40.17 -15.31
N VAL A 47 -29.58 40.66 -14.10
CA VAL A 47 -30.17 41.96 -13.87
C VAL A 47 -29.18 43.10 -14.09
N GLN A 48 -27.97 42.99 -13.52
CA GLN A 48 -26.94 44.01 -13.59
C GLN A 48 -26.33 44.18 -14.99
N SER A 49 -26.31 43.12 -15.79
CA SER A 49 -25.87 43.19 -17.21
C SER A 49 -26.67 44.16 -18.04
N LYS A 50 -27.96 44.37 -17.75
CA LYS A 50 -28.81 45.39 -18.41
C LYS A 50 -28.32 46.80 -18.18
N PHE A 51 -27.54 47.03 -17.17
CA PHE A 51 -26.95 48.31 -16.80
C PHE A 51 -25.43 48.35 -17.06
N ASN A 52 -24.88 47.36 -17.78
CA ASN A 52 -23.45 47.19 -18.02
C ASN A 52 -22.60 47.14 -16.73
N ARG A 53 -23.14 46.53 -15.69
CA ARG A 53 -22.50 46.42 -14.38
C ARG A 53 -22.22 44.96 -14.03
N PRO A 54 -21.15 44.67 -13.28
CA PRO A 54 -20.88 43.31 -12.76
C PRO A 54 -21.88 42.92 -11.66
N SER A 55 -22.01 41.63 -11.41
CA SER A 55 -22.79 41.14 -10.27
C SER A 55 -22.29 41.73 -8.96
N LEU A 56 -23.22 42.05 -8.07
CA LEU A 56 -22.92 42.52 -6.70
C LEU A 56 -22.61 41.37 -5.75
N ILE A 57 -22.88 40.14 -6.17
CA ILE A 57 -22.63 38.91 -5.39
C ILE A 57 -21.42 38.22 -5.99
N ASN A 58 -20.33 38.18 -5.22
CA ASN A 58 -19.04 37.60 -5.63
C ASN A 58 -18.36 36.86 -4.50
N TRP A 59 -17.47 35.93 -4.87
CA TRP A 59 -16.58 35.32 -3.93
C TRP A 59 -15.59 36.34 -3.38
N THR A 60 -15.64 36.56 -2.08
CA THR A 60 -14.78 37.54 -1.42
C THR A 60 -14.46 37.10 0.02
N SER A 61 -13.61 37.83 0.69
CA SER A 61 -13.33 37.62 2.11
C SER A 61 -13.77 38.85 2.92
N VAL A 62 -14.13 38.63 4.18
CA VAL A 62 -14.48 39.72 5.12
C VAL A 62 -13.42 40.82 5.11
N LYS A 63 -12.14 40.43 5.13
CA LYS A 63 -11.01 41.39 5.09
C LYS A 63 -10.97 42.17 3.76
N ALA A 64 -11.31 41.56 2.64
CA ALA A 64 -11.35 42.26 1.35
C ALA A 64 -12.51 43.29 1.30
N ILE A 65 -13.65 42.94 1.89
CA ILE A 65 -14.79 43.88 2.02
C ILE A 65 -14.44 45.05 2.91
N GLU A 66 -13.86 44.81 4.10
CA GLU A 66 -13.47 45.85 5.05
C GLU A 66 -12.40 46.79 4.51
N THR A 67 -11.39 46.22 3.84
CA THR A 67 -10.27 46.98 3.28
C THR A 67 -10.52 47.52 1.87
N ARG A 68 -11.63 47.15 1.22
CA ARG A 68 -11.96 47.47 -0.18
C ARG A 68 -10.87 47.07 -1.17
N LYS A 69 -10.09 46.01 -0.84
CA LYS A 69 -9.03 45.48 -1.71
C LYS A 69 -9.45 44.16 -2.31
N LYS A 70 -8.80 43.80 -3.44
CA LYS A 70 -8.96 42.47 -4.04
C LYS A 70 -8.54 41.38 -3.06
N VAL A 71 -9.18 40.21 -3.17
CA VAL A 71 -8.80 39.03 -2.39
C VAL A 71 -7.38 38.61 -2.75
N ASN A 72 -6.52 38.52 -1.76
CA ASN A 72 -5.17 38.00 -1.95
C ASN A 72 -5.17 36.49 -1.65
N TYR A 73 -5.04 35.67 -2.70
CA TYR A 73 -4.98 34.22 -2.61
C TYR A 73 -3.59 33.71 -2.17
N LEU A 74 -2.52 34.45 -2.51
CA LEU A 74 -1.13 34.13 -2.18
C LEU A 74 -0.75 34.64 -0.79
N ARG A 75 -1.43 34.16 0.24
CA ARG A 75 -1.06 34.42 1.63
C ARG A 75 -0.04 33.40 2.09
N PHE A 76 0.81 33.77 3.05
CA PHE A 76 1.79 32.84 3.65
C PHE A 76 1.16 31.50 4.05
N ARG A 77 -0.03 31.52 4.65
CA ARG A 77 -0.77 30.30 5.04
C ARG A 77 -1.13 29.44 3.85
N THR A 78 -1.61 30.03 2.75
CA THR A 78 -1.98 29.30 1.54
C THR A 78 -0.75 28.67 0.87
N ILE A 79 0.35 29.42 0.82
CA ILE A 79 1.64 28.95 0.30
C ILE A 79 2.15 27.78 1.16
N ALA A 80 2.10 27.92 2.49
CA ALA A 80 2.52 26.86 3.40
C ALA A 80 1.72 25.56 3.21
N TYR A 81 0.40 25.65 3.07
CA TYR A 81 -0.44 24.48 2.80
C TYR A 81 -0.12 23.84 1.45
N PHE A 82 0.14 24.66 0.42
CA PHE A 82 0.52 24.16 -0.88
C PHE A 82 1.86 23.41 -0.85
N ILE A 83 2.85 23.97 -0.13
CA ILE A 83 4.16 23.31 0.06
C ILE A 83 3.98 21.94 0.76
N VAL A 84 3.20 21.88 1.84
CA VAL A 84 2.93 20.63 2.57
C VAL A 84 2.28 19.60 1.64
N LEU A 85 1.31 20.03 0.83
CA LEU A 85 0.63 19.16 -0.14
C LEU A 85 1.60 18.60 -1.19
N VAL A 86 2.50 19.45 -1.72
CA VAL A 86 3.52 19.04 -2.70
C VAL A 86 4.49 18.03 -2.07
N ILE A 87 4.95 18.28 -0.83
CA ILE A 87 5.83 17.35 -0.10
C ILE A 87 5.13 16.00 0.10
N ALA A 88 3.87 16.01 0.51
CA ALA A 88 3.09 14.78 0.69
C ALA A 88 2.94 14.00 -0.62
N LEU A 89 2.71 14.71 -1.73
CA LEU A 89 2.58 14.09 -3.05
C LEU A 89 3.91 13.47 -3.52
N ILE A 90 5.03 14.15 -3.30
CA ILE A 90 6.37 13.62 -3.60
C ILE A 90 6.66 12.38 -2.75
N ALA A 91 6.33 12.42 -1.44
CA ALA A 91 6.50 11.27 -0.56
C ALA A 91 5.68 10.07 -1.02
N LEU A 92 4.43 10.27 -1.43
CA LEU A 92 3.58 9.23 -2.01
C LEU A 92 4.15 8.64 -3.30
N MET A 93 4.71 9.47 -4.17
CA MET A 93 5.35 8.99 -5.40
C MET A 93 6.59 8.15 -5.10
N ILE A 94 7.43 8.57 -4.15
CA ILE A 94 8.63 7.81 -3.73
C ILE A 94 8.23 6.48 -3.09
N MET A 95 7.21 6.47 -2.23
CA MET A 95 6.70 5.22 -1.63
C MET A 95 6.07 4.29 -2.66
N GLY A 96 5.33 4.84 -3.61
CA GLY A 96 4.69 4.07 -4.69
C GLY A 96 5.67 3.49 -5.71
N SER A 97 6.86 4.09 -5.87
CA SER A 97 7.89 3.58 -6.78
C SER A 97 8.63 2.35 -6.25
N LYS A 98 8.55 2.07 -4.93
CA LYS A 98 9.13 0.88 -4.30
C LYS A 98 8.16 -0.31 -4.35
N LYS A 99 7.64 -0.62 -5.51
CA LYS A 99 6.76 -1.77 -5.70
C LYS A 99 7.61 -3.05 -5.75
N GLU A 100 7.27 -4.04 -4.93
CA GLU A 100 7.84 -5.39 -5.08
C GLU A 100 7.12 -6.09 -6.25
N ASP A 101 7.88 -6.48 -7.28
CA ASP A 101 7.34 -7.15 -8.48
C ASP A 101 7.04 -8.64 -8.26
N MET A 102 7.39 -9.15 -7.07
CA MET A 102 7.04 -10.49 -6.61
C MET A 102 6.70 -10.45 -5.13
N LEU A 103 5.66 -11.16 -4.72
CA LEU A 103 5.36 -11.43 -3.32
C LEU A 103 5.56 -12.90 -3.01
N LEU A 104 6.25 -13.20 -1.91
CA LEU A 104 6.43 -14.55 -1.40
C LEU A 104 6.02 -14.60 0.06
N ASN A 105 5.03 -15.44 0.35
CA ASN A 105 4.64 -15.78 1.71
C ASN A 105 4.98 -17.25 1.98
N ILE A 106 5.61 -17.52 3.14
CA ILE A 106 6.09 -18.84 3.51
C ILE A 106 5.33 -19.31 4.74
N ASN A 107 4.52 -20.34 4.56
CA ASN A 107 3.81 -21.00 5.64
C ASN A 107 4.46 -22.38 5.90
N ARG A 108 4.73 -22.68 7.15
CA ARG A 108 5.21 -24.00 7.54
C ARG A 108 4.06 -25.00 7.58
N SER A 109 4.38 -26.27 7.32
CA SER A 109 3.45 -27.35 7.59
C SER A 109 3.18 -27.48 9.08
N SER A 110 2.06 -28.07 9.47
CA SER A 110 1.75 -28.42 10.86
C SER A 110 2.72 -29.44 11.43
N GLU A 111 3.28 -30.29 10.61
CA GLU A 111 4.35 -31.21 10.99
C GLU A 111 5.70 -30.48 11.02
N LEU A 112 6.42 -30.61 12.11
CA LEU A 112 7.70 -29.91 12.31
C LEU A 112 8.78 -30.44 11.36
N TYR A 113 8.84 -31.75 11.18
CA TYR A 113 9.74 -32.47 10.28
C TYR A 113 9.16 -33.83 9.93
N GLN A 114 9.66 -34.45 8.87
CA GLN A 114 9.38 -35.82 8.48
C GLN A 114 10.68 -36.59 8.45
N ILE A 115 10.68 -37.82 9.00
CA ILE A 115 11.80 -38.74 8.98
C ILE A 115 11.44 -39.89 8.07
N SER A 116 12.28 -40.15 7.07
CA SER A 116 12.12 -41.26 6.13
C SER A 116 13.39 -42.13 6.10
N HIS A 117 13.21 -43.42 5.89
CA HIS A 117 14.32 -44.34 5.65
C HIS A 117 14.63 -44.36 4.15
N THR A 118 15.90 -44.13 3.85
CA THR A 118 16.44 -44.25 2.49
C THR A 118 17.61 -45.26 2.51
N ASN A 119 17.99 -45.78 1.35
CA ASN A 119 19.11 -46.72 1.22
C ASN A 119 20.43 -46.21 1.82
N ASN A 120 20.56 -44.90 2.00
CA ASN A 120 21.74 -44.20 2.55
C ASN A 120 21.56 -43.76 4.01
N GLY A 121 20.49 -44.20 4.70
CA GLY A 121 20.23 -43.85 6.10
C GLY A 121 18.94 -43.06 6.32
N LEU A 122 18.86 -42.36 7.47
CA LEU A 122 17.72 -41.53 7.81
C LEU A 122 17.79 -40.20 7.06
N GLU A 123 16.70 -39.87 6.39
CA GLU A 123 16.50 -38.62 5.70
C GLU A 123 15.50 -37.75 6.49
N ILE A 124 15.91 -36.53 6.81
CA ILE A 124 15.10 -35.55 7.55
C ILE A 124 14.69 -34.47 6.60
N SER A 125 13.39 -34.23 6.49
CA SER A 125 12.83 -33.20 5.61
C SER A 125 11.82 -32.32 6.34
N ASN A 126 11.77 -31.06 5.94
CA ASN A 126 10.77 -30.10 6.38
C ASN A 126 9.91 -29.68 5.18
N ALA A 127 8.61 -29.61 5.39
CA ALA A 127 7.65 -29.21 4.37
C ALA A 127 7.14 -27.78 4.61
N TYR A 128 7.10 -27.00 3.55
CA TYR A 128 6.62 -25.63 3.55
C TYR A 128 5.58 -25.44 2.45
N THR A 129 4.71 -24.48 2.67
CA THR A 129 3.81 -24.00 1.62
C THR A 129 4.23 -22.58 1.25
N PHE A 130 4.74 -22.41 0.05
CA PHE A 130 5.09 -21.13 -0.52
C PHE A 130 3.93 -20.62 -1.36
N LEU A 131 3.51 -19.39 -1.07
CA LEU A 131 2.53 -18.67 -1.86
C LEU A 131 3.28 -17.58 -2.64
N PHE A 132 3.46 -17.82 -3.92
CA PHE A 132 4.03 -16.87 -4.85
C PHE A 132 2.93 -16.03 -5.49
N GLN A 133 3.19 -14.75 -5.68
CA GLN A 133 2.36 -13.87 -6.49
C GLN A 133 3.25 -13.02 -7.39
N ASN A 134 2.98 -13.06 -8.68
CA ASN A 134 3.57 -12.13 -9.63
C ASN A 134 2.77 -10.83 -9.58
N THR A 135 3.41 -9.74 -9.16
CA THR A 135 2.79 -8.40 -9.10
C THR A 135 3.24 -7.51 -10.26
N ASP A 136 4.12 -8.02 -11.13
CA ASP A 136 4.49 -7.34 -12.37
C ASP A 136 3.38 -7.49 -13.44
N SER A 137 3.47 -6.65 -14.45
CA SER A 137 2.59 -6.60 -15.62
C SER A 137 2.89 -7.67 -16.67
N LYS A 138 4.00 -8.41 -16.52
CA LYS A 138 4.47 -9.45 -17.44
C LYS A 138 4.51 -10.81 -16.76
N ALA A 139 4.54 -11.87 -17.58
CA ALA A 139 4.77 -13.22 -17.10
C ALA A 139 6.27 -13.44 -16.87
N HIS A 140 6.63 -14.08 -15.75
CA HIS A 140 8.01 -14.39 -15.36
C HIS A 140 8.17 -15.86 -14.97
N GLU A 141 9.39 -16.39 -15.15
CA GLU A 141 9.78 -17.73 -14.70
C GLU A 141 10.46 -17.61 -13.32
N TYR A 142 9.80 -18.11 -12.28
CA TYR A 142 10.28 -18.02 -10.91
C TYR A 142 10.97 -19.30 -10.43
N TYR A 143 12.01 -19.12 -9.62
CA TYR A 143 12.64 -20.17 -8.85
C TYR A 143 13.14 -19.61 -7.50
N PHE A 144 13.70 -20.50 -6.66
CA PHE A 144 14.23 -20.09 -5.38
C PHE A 144 15.38 -20.99 -4.92
N GLU A 145 16.22 -20.45 -4.09
CA GLU A 145 17.33 -21.11 -3.41
C GLU A 145 17.08 -21.06 -1.92
N ALA A 146 17.57 -22.06 -1.18
CA ALA A 146 17.48 -22.15 0.25
C ALA A 146 18.86 -22.43 0.83
N SER A 147 19.22 -21.72 1.89
CA SER A 147 20.47 -21.90 2.63
C SER A 147 20.25 -21.82 4.13
N LEU A 148 21.06 -22.54 4.91
CA LEU A 148 21.09 -22.43 6.36
C LEU A 148 22.18 -21.47 6.78
N GLU A 149 21.92 -20.69 7.82
CA GLU A 149 22.92 -19.80 8.38
C GLU A 149 24.12 -20.61 8.96
N GLY A 150 25.33 -20.30 8.49
CA GLY A 150 26.57 -20.92 8.96
C GLY A 150 26.82 -22.37 8.52
N ILE A 151 26.01 -22.94 7.64
CA ILE A 151 26.16 -24.33 7.16
C ILE A 151 26.06 -24.37 5.64
N ASP A 152 27.20 -24.49 4.98
CA ASP A 152 27.23 -24.64 3.53
C ASP A 152 26.82 -26.06 3.11
N ASN A 153 25.99 -26.15 2.07
CA ASN A 153 25.50 -27.41 1.49
C ASN A 153 24.86 -28.37 2.53
N GLY A 154 24.20 -27.80 3.57
CA GLY A 154 23.55 -28.59 4.61
C GLY A 154 22.16 -29.09 4.24
N ILE A 155 21.56 -28.53 3.22
CA ILE A 155 20.18 -28.82 2.78
C ILE A 155 20.09 -28.88 1.28
N GLU A 156 19.05 -29.58 0.79
CA GLU A 156 18.70 -29.70 -0.63
C GLU A 156 17.18 -29.56 -0.81
N ILE A 157 16.78 -28.88 -1.87
CA ILE A 157 15.37 -28.74 -2.25
C ILE A 157 14.94 -29.93 -3.09
N ILE A 158 14.03 -30.77 -2.58
CA ILE A 158 13.49 -31.92 -3.30
C ILE A 158 12.38 -31.49 -4.25
N ARG A 159 11.52 -30.58 -3.79
CA ARG A 159 10.36 -30.06 -4.54
C ARG A 159 10.21 -28.57 -4.33
N PRO A 160 9.84 -27.82 -5.40
CA PRO A 160 9.83 -28.19 -6.81
C PRO A 160 11.24 -28.31 -7.37
N SER A 161 11.46 -29.27 -8.27
CA SER A 161 12.76 -29.49 -8.93
C SER A 161 13.00 -28.58 -10.13
N LYS A 162 11.99 -27.87 -10.59
CA LYS A 162 12.04 -26.99 -11.78
C LYS A 162 11.39 -25.65 -11.49
N ALA A 163 11.85 -24.63 -12.20
CA ALA A 163 11.22 -23.32 -12.21
C ALA A 163 9.79 -23.40 -12.79
N PHE A 164 8.98 -22.42 -12.48
CA PHE A 164 7.59 -22.34 -12.89
C PHE A 164 7.23 -20.93 -13.33
N THR A 165 6.38 -20.84 -14.35
CA THR A 165 5.95 -19.55 -14.90
C THR A 165 4.67 -19.09 -14.23
N LEU A 166 4.59 -17.78 -13.89
CA LEU A 166 3.38 -17.10 -13.44
C LEU A 166 3.07 -15.95 -14.40
N LYS A 167 1.82 -15.87 -14.82
CA LYS A 167 1.31 -14.72 -15.59
C LYS A 167 1.23 -13.48 -14.71
N ALA A 168 1.05 -12.32 -15.35
CA ALA A 168 0.80 -11.06 -14.64
C ALA A 168 -0.38 -11.20 -13.65
N GLY A 169 -0.16 -10.83 -12.40
CA GLY A 169 -1.16 -10.89 -11.32
C GLY A 169 -1.48 -12.30 -10.81
N GLU A 170 -0.90 -13.36 -11.38
CA GLU A 170 -1.18 -14.74 -11.00
C GLU A 170 -0.55 -15.12 -9.67
N GLN A 171 -1.28 -15.94 -8.91
CA GLN A 171 -0.80 -16.55 -7.66
C GLN A 171 -0.65 -18.06 -7.83
N ALA A 172 0.41 -18.62 -7.25
CA ALA A 172 0.61 -20.06 -7.18
C ALA A 172 1.01 -20.51 -5.79
N LYS A 173 0.34 -21.56 -5.32
CA LYS A 173 0.70 -22.28 -4.10
C LYS A 173 1.61 -23.44 -4.47
N LYS A 174 2.84 -23.47 -3.91
CA LYS A 174 3.81 -24.55 -4.12
C LYS A 174 4.14 -25.21 -2.78
N ILE A 175 4.09 -26.54 -2.78
CA ILE A 175 4.59 -27.32 -1.65
C ILE A 175 6.09 -27.49 -1.85
N VAL A 176 6.86 -27.01 -0.91
CA VAL A 176 8.32 -27.05 -0.91
C VAL A 176 8.78 -28.03 0.13
N VAL A 177 9.60 -29.00 -0.27
CA VAL A 177 10.19 -29.97 0.63
C VAL A 177 11.71 -29.80 0.57
N ILE A 178 12.28 -29.51 1.73
CA ILE A 178 13.72 -29.30 1.92
C ILE A 178 14.24 -30.43 2.82
N LYS A 179 15.26 -31.13 2.37
CA LYS A 179 15.89 -32.20 3.14
C LYS A 179 17.28 -31.82 3.64
N ALA A 180 17.68 -32.39 4.76
CA ALA A 180 19.06 -32.34 5.23
C ALA A 180 19.93 -33.29 4.41
N THR A 181 21.05 -32.80 3.88
CA THR A 181 22.03 -33.59 3.12
C THR A 181 23.07 -34.28 3.99
N LYS A 182 23.25 -33.77 5.23
CA LYS A 182 24.22 -34.27 6.23
C LYS A 182 23.64 -34.15 7.63
N LYS A 183 24.28 -34.75 8.62
CA LYS A 183 23.93 -34.54 10.03
C LYS A 183 24.22 -33.11 10.39
N LEU A 184 23.14 -32.33 10.72
CA LEU A 184 23.24 -30.92 11.00
C LEU A 184 23.55 -30.61 12.46
N ALA A 185 23.06 -31.45 13.39
CA ALA A 185 23.28 -31.27 14.81
C ALA A 185 23.27 -32.60 15.56
N ASP A 186 23.84 -32.61 16.77
CA ASP A 186 23.82 -33.71 17.73
C ASP A 186 23.37 -33.15 19.08
N ASN A 187 22.07 -33.20 19.33
CA ASN A 187 21.50 -32.77 20.61
C ASN A 187 20.49 -33.81 21.08
N ASP A 188 20.76 -34.35 22.29
CA ASP A 188 19.91 -35.40 22.87
C ASP A 188 18.68 -34.85 23.61
N GLN A 189 18.68 -33.55 23.96
CA GLN A 189 17.64 -32.96 24.83
C GLN A 189 16.49 -32.33 24.06
N LYS A 190 16.78 -31.60 23.00
CA LYS A 190 15.76 -30.84 22.24
C LYS A 190 16.07 -30.80 20.74
N ASP A 191 15.00 -30.60 19.96
CA ASP A 191 15.10 -30.32 18.53
C ASP A 191 15.91 -29.04 18.33
N VAL A 192 16.73 -29.01 17.28
CA VAL A 192 17.56 -27.87 16.94
C VAL A 192 16.90 -27.10 15.81
N ILE A 193 16.82 -25.77 15.96
CA ILE A 193 16.21 -24.88 15.03
C ILE A 193 17.32 -24.10 14.31
N PHE A 194 17.35 -24.15 12.99
CA PHE A 194 18.27 -23.41 12.16
C PHE A 194 17.53 -22.30 11.41
N PRO A 195 18.05 -21.07 11.38
CA PRO A 195 17.55 -20.03 10.47
C PRO A 195 17.70 -20.50 9.01
N LEU A 196 16.59 -20.44 8.27
CA LEU A 196 16.50 -20.80 6.85
C LEU A 196 16.32 -19.54 6.02
N HIS A 197 17.31 -19.21 5.23
CA HIS A 197 17.26 -18.08 4.30
C HIS A 197 16.80 -18.58 2.93
N ILE A 198 15.79 -17.93 2.40
CA ILE A 198 15.20 -18.25 1.10
C ILE A 198 15.35 -17.02 0.20
N LYS A 199 16.05 -17.22 -0.92
CA LYS A 199 16.19 -16.26 -1.99
C LYS A 199 15.32 -16.72 -3.15
N ALA A 200 14.21 -16.02 -3.38
CA ALA A 200 13.38 -16.25 -4.56
C ALA A 200 13.66 -15.20 -5.62
N TYR A 201 13.66 -15.61 -6.88
CA TYR A 201 14.02 -14.74 -8.00
C TYR A 201 13.29 -15.15 -9.29
N ALA A 202 13.20 -14.19 -10.22
CA ALA A 202 12.81 -14.48 -11.57
C ALA A 202 14.05 -14.82 -12.41
N LYS A 203 14.01 -15.87 -13.21
CA LYS A 203 15.14 -16.30 -14.07
C LYS A 203 15.34 -15.41 -15.29
N ASP A 204 14.30 -14.75 -15.70
CA ASP A 204 14.23 -13.87 -16.88
C ASP A 204 14.42 -12.39 -16.55
N ASN A 205 14.50 -12.02 -15.26
CA ASN A 205 14.74 -10.66 -14.81
C ASN A 205 15.49 -10.63 -13.47
N ASP A 206 16.76 -10.28 -13.50
CA ASP A 206 17.63 -10.24 -12.32
C ASP A 206 17.25 -9.15 -11.29
N GLU A 207 16.40 -8.18 -11.65
CA GLU A 207 15.93 -7.15 -10.74
C GLU A 207 14.85 -7.68 -9.79
N ILE A 208 14.16 -8.77 -10.18
CA ILE A 208 13.10 -9.38 -9.37
C ILE A 208 13.71 -10.42 -8.44
N VAL A 209 14.15 -9.97 -7.27
CA VAL A 209 14.71 -10.82 -6.22
C VAL A 209 14.09 -10.46 -4.88
N ILE A 210 13.72 -11.48 -4.11
CA ILE A 210 13.18 -11.30 -2.77
C ILE A 210 13.86 -12.25 -1.79
N PHE A 211 14.14 -11.75 -0.60
CA PHE A 211 14.70 -12.53 0.50
C PHE A 211 13.63 -12.71 1.57
N ARG A 212 13.47 -13.94 2.05
CA ARG A 212 12.58 -14.29 3.16
C ARG A 212 13.30 -15.24 4.12
N GLU A 213 12.91 -15.18 5.36
CA GLU A 213 13.44 -16.03 6.42
C GLU A 213 12.36 -16.99 6.89
N SER A 214 12.80 -18.19 7.26
CA SER A 214 11.99 -19.22 7.88
C SER A 214 12.87 -19.99 8.86
N ILE A 215 12.44 -21.14 9.32
CA ILE A 215 13.23 -21.99 10.19
C ILE A 215 13.20 -23.43 9.67
N PHE A 216 14.34 -24.11 9.76
CA PHE A 216 14.48 -25.54 9.53
C PHE A 216 14.63 -26.25 10.87
N VAL A 217 13.78 -27.22 11.14
CA VAL A 217 13.80 -27.97 12.40
C VAL A 217 14.47 -29.31 12.17
N TYR A 218 15.49 -29.57 12.98
CA TYR A 218 16.23 -30.83 13.00
C TYR A 218 15.94 -31.60 14.30
N PRO A 219 15.47 -32.87 14.24
CA PRO A 219 15.05 -33.61 15.39
C PRO A 219 16.22 -33.91 16.32
N LYS A 220 15.92 -34.07 17.62
CA LYS A 220 16.87 -34.51 18.62
C LYS A 220 17.41 -35.92 18.34
N SER A 221 18.64 -36.20 18.74
CA SER A 221 19.33 -37.46 18.45
C SER A 221 18.64 -38.68 19.06
N THR A 222 17.95 -38.52 20.19
CA THR A 222 17.14 -39.60 20.80
C THR A 222 16.04 -40.12 19.87
N ILE A 223 15.36 -39.24 19.16
CA ILE A 223 14.32 -39.63 18.19
C ILE A 223 14.95 -40.38 17.00
N LEU A 224 16.10 -39.89 16.50
CA LEU A 224 16.81 -40.50 15.39
C LEU A 224 17.32 -41.92 15.74
N LYS A 225 17.81 -42.12 16.99
CA LYS A 225 18.23 -43.46 17.49
C LYS A 225 17.04 -44.40 17.56
N GLY A 226 15.89 -43.96 18.08
CA GLY A 226 14.68 -44.80 18.17
C GLY A 226 14.12 -45.19 16.78
N TYR A 227 14.24 -44.32 15.76
CA TYR A 227 13.87 -44.65 14.38
C TYR A 227 14.82 -45.71 13.74
N ASN A 228 16.08 -45.76 14.13
CA ASN A 228 17.03 -46.80 13.66
C ASN A 228 16.80 -48.16 14.30
N GLU A 229 16.30 -48.21 15.52
CA GLU A 229 16.07 -49.47 16.27
C GLU A 229 14.72 -50.12 15.95
N SER A 230 13.80 -49.37 15.31
CA SER A 230 12.46 -49.88 14.95
C SER A 230 12.40 -50.64 13.61
N LYS A 231 13.53 -51.11 13.14
CA LYS A 231 13.71 -51.96 11.97
C LYS A 231 14.38 -53.26 12.44
#